data_157d462d059e310ce9f37f257a649d68
#
_entry.id   157d462d059e310ce9f37f257a649d68
#
_cell.length_a   1.000
_cell.length_b   1.000
_cell.length_c   1.000
_cell.angle_alpha   90.00
_cell.angle_beta   90.00
_cell.angle_gamma   90.00
#
_symmetry.space_group_name_H-M   'P 1'
#
loop_
_entity.id
_entity.type
_entity.pdbx_description
1 polymer ?
#
loop_
_entity_poly.entity_id
_entity_poly.type
_entity_poly.pdbx_seq_one_letter_code
_entity_poly.pdbx_strand_id
1 'polypeptide(L)'
;MKRIITLVLAAALILSTAAVSFADGIDVKARGTWDFAFGWAIDNTFHKNVNNKSDRANDSFIARHRIRTQVNFISSEYLQGVLMFEIGVFDWGRGGSVGRSSGGALDADGVNIETKRAYLDWIIPNTEISVRMGIQGLALPSTPMGSPMWDADVAGIVISSPVTDWLSATAFWLRPFDAYYNDNEGPGNNRSLDDEVDIFGLLLPMSGDGWAFTPWGLWASVGSASGMYDYLFFGERTNTVDSQNSRATAWWGGAHLELSILDPLIFNLEGIYGRLNQNNLHGAGLPLGNWGTKGWFLGATLDYQLDWATPGIFGWYASGDKESDVEDGWLGRLPALGADGGSFYPTSFGFAGSFTTGIGTDGQVSNTGTGHWGVGLQLKDISFVEDLTHTIRVAYYRGTNDDDVARRFGDLFRFRAHDPLYLTKKDSVWEVNFDHKYNIYENLTMAVELGWLRLNSDKDVWSHSRYNDKEHSNAWKAQLMFKYTF
;
A
#
# COMPACT_ATOMS: atom_id res chain seq x y z
N MET A 1 33.04 7.04 -5.63
CA MET A 1 32.76 8.05 -6.67
C MET A 1 33.01 7.54 -8.07
N LYS A 2 34.22 7.15 -8.47
CA LYS A 2 34.49 6.70 -9.88
C LYS A 2 33.58 5.55 -10.37
N ARG A 3 33.26 4.56 -9.51
CA ARG A 3 32.42 3.40 -9.90
C ARG A 3 30.94 3.71 -10.11
N ILE A 4 30.38 4.70 -9.40
CA ILE A 4 28.97 5.10 -9.52
C ILE A 4 28.78 5.98 -10.76
N ILE A 5 29.72 6.88 -11.05
CA ILE A 5 29.74 7.67 -12.27
C ILE A 5 29.86 6.74 -13.51
N THR A 6 30.62 5.66 -13.40
CA THR A 6 30.74 4.66 -14.47
C THR A 6 29.41 3.92 -14.71
N LEU A 7 28.63 3.63 -13.66
CA LEU A 7 27.32 2.97 -13.80
C LEU A 7 26.25 3.90 -14.36
N VAL A 8 26.22 5.17 -13.96
CA VAL A 8 25.29 6.17 -14.53
C VAL A 8 25.65 6.52 -15.95
N LEU A 9 26.94 6.65 -16.27
CA LEU A 9 27.43 6.81 -17.65
C LEU A 9 27.15 5.55 -18.50
N ALA A 10 27.28 4.34 -17.91
CA ALA A 10 26.93 3.10 -18.60
C ALA A 10 25.42 3.02 -18.86
N ALA A 11 24.56 3.41 -17.92
CA ALA A 11 23.12 3.46 -18.13
C ALA A 11 22.72 4.55 -19.16
N ALA A 12 23.34 5.73 -19.10
CA ALA A 12 23.15 6.79 -20.08
C ALA A 12 23.70 6.43 -21.46
N LEU A 13 24.85 5.73 -21.53
CA LEU A 13 25.40 5.19 -22.76
C LEU A 13 24.52 4.08 -23.35
N ILE A 14 23.97 3.21 -22.53
CA ILE A 14 23.02 2.18 -22.96
C ILE A 14 21.76 2.83 -23.56
N LEU A 15 21.26 3.91 -22.95
CA LEU A 15 20.13 4.68 -23.49
C LEU A 15 20.47 5.49 -24.75
N SER A 16 21.70 5.99 -24.88
CA SER A 16 22.12 6.79 -26.03
C SER A 16 22.65 5.97 -27.21
N THR A 17 23.16 4.75 -26.98
CA THR A 17 23.59 3.81 -28.01
C THR A 17 22.50 2.84 -28.44
N ALA A 18 21.33 2.87 -27.79
CA ALA A 18 20.16 2.08 -28.20
C ALA A 18 19.62 2.40 -29.59
N ALA A 19 20.17 3.43 -30.25
CA ALA A 19 19.92 3.69 -31.70
C ALA A 19 20.83 2.88 -32.63
N VAL A 20 21.84 2.14 -32.14
CA VAL A 20 22.78 1.41 -32.97
C VAL A 20 23.06 0.02 -32.40
N SER A 21 22.50 -0.98 -33.08
CA SER A 21 22.88 -2.40 -32.99
C SER A 21 22.37 -3.16 -31.76
N PHE A 22 21.06 -3.25 -31.59
CA PHE A 22 20.50 -4.51 -31.06
C PHE A 22 20.54 -5.56 -32.17
N ALA A 23 20.82 -6.84 -31.77
CA ALA A 23 20.68 -7.96 -32.68
C ALA A 23 19.33 -7.89 -33.40
N ASP A 24 19.29 -8.15 -34.68
CA ASP A 24 18.07 -8.16 -35.49
C ASP A 24 16.91 -8.79 -34.72
N GLY A 25 15.90 -7.96 -34.30
CA GLY A 25 14.66 -8.46 -33.75
C GLY A 25 14.26 -8.05 -32.34
N ILE A 26 15.00 -7.19 -31.61
CA ILE A 26 14.52 -6.69 -30.28
C ILE A 26 13.98 -5.27 -30.43
N ASP A 27 12.68 -5.09 -30.13
CA ASP A 27 12.04 -3.77 -29.98
C ASP A 27 12.18 -3.29 -28.52
N VAL A 28 12.61 -2.02 -28.35
CA VAL A 28 12.79 -1.42 -27.02
C VAL A 28 11.81 -0.28 -26.86
N LYS A 29 10.92 -0.40 -25.86
CA LYS A 29 9.93 0.64 -25.53
C LYS A 29 10.15 1.16 -24.13
N ALA A 30 10.20 2.48 -23.98
CA ALA A 30 10.25 3.15 -22.69
C ALA A 30 8.92 3.86 -22.42
N ARG A 31 8.48 3.80 -21.15
CA ARG A 31 7.34 4.56 -20.64
C ARG A 31 7.57 4.90 -19.18
N GLY A 32 6.89 5.92 -18.67
CA GLY A 32 7.07 6.25 -17.28
C GLY A 32 6.25 7.44 -16.81
N THR A 33 6.53 7.86 -15.58
CA THR A 33 5.90 9.03 -14.95
C THR A 33 6.93 9.90 -14.26
N TRP A 34 6.66 11.20 -14.27
CA TRP A 34 7.30 12.18 -13.39
C TRP A 34 6.22 12.77 -12.51
N ASP A 35 6.32 12.49 -11.22
CA ASP A 35 5.35 12.91 -10.21
C ASP A 35 5.96 14.03 -9.36
N PHE A 36 5.24 15.14 -9.19
CA PHE A 36 5.59 16.26 -8.31
C PHE A 36 4.45 16.51 -7.32
N ALA A 37 4.78 16.76 -6.07
CA ALA A 37 3.82 17.10 -5.04
C ALA A 37 4.31 18.25 -4.16
N PHE A 38 3.43 19.23 -3.95
CA PHE A 38 3.59 20.36 -3.04
C PHE A 38 2.40 20.33 -2.09
N GLY A 39 2.63 19.94 -0.84
CA GLY A 39 1.55 19.68 0.09
C GLY A 39 1.72 20.39 1.42
N TRP A 40 0.62 20.88 1.96
CA TRP A 40 0.49 21.35 3.32
C TRP A 40 -0.44 20.44 4.09
N ALA A 41 0.00 19.99 5.25
CA ALA A 41 -0.85 19.33 6.23
C ALA A 41 -0.72 20.06 7.56
N ILE A 42 -1.86 20.32 8.18
CA ILE A 42 -1.96 21.00 9.47
C ILE A 42 -2.61 20.04 10.44
N ASP A 43 -2.00 19.86 11.61
CA ASP A 43 -2.47 18.99 12.69
C ASP A 43 -2.73 17.52 12.26
N ASN A 44 -2.09 17.05 11.18
CA ASN A 44 -2.34 15.73 10.59
C ASN A 44 -1.94 14.55 11.49
N THR A 45 -1.12 14.77 12.52
CA THR A 45 -0.78 13.74 13.51
C THR A 45 -1.73 13.73 14.70
N PHE A 46 -2.64 14.70 14.83
CA PHE A 46 -3.52 14.90 16.00
C PHE A 46 -2.82 15.05 17.34
N HIS A 47 -1.50 15.22 17.35
CA HIS A 47 -0.67 15.24 18.54
C HIS A 47 -0.21 16.67 18.86
N LYS A 48 -0.49 17.15 20.08
CA LYS A 48 0.13 18.35 20.64
C LYS A 48 1.44 18.00 21.31
N ASN A 49 2.54 18.41 20.74
CA ASN A 49 3.84 18.28 21.40
C ASN A 49 3.98 19.32 22.53
N VAL A 50 3.67 18.90 23.77
CA VAL A 50 3.64 19.79 24.96
C VAL A 50 5.03 20.27 25.38
N ASN A 51 6.09 19.58 24.95
CA ASN A 51 7.46 19.87 25.36
C ASN A 51 8.21 20.85 24.44
N ASN A 52 7.70 21.15 23.28
CA ASN A 52 8.27 22.15 22.39
C ASN A 52 7.36 23.38 22.31
N LYS A 53 7.94 24.55 22.61
CA LYS A 53 7.30 25.87 22.62
C LYS A 53 6.74 26.35 21.26
N SER A 54 6.70 25.51 20.25
CA SER A 54 6.09 25.80 18.96
C SER A 54 4.93 24.84 18.71
N ASP A 55 3.69 25.34 18.83
CA ASP A 55 2.48 24.66 18.34
C ASP A 55 2.52 24.35 16.83
N ARG A 56 3.64 24.65 16.18
CA ARG A 56 3.92 24.43 14.75
C ARG A 56 4.57 23.08 14.44
N ALA A 57 4.81 22.23 15.43
CA ALA A 57 5.47 20.94 15.22
C ALA A 57 4.65 19.95 14.40
N ASN A 58 3.34 20.22 14.23
CA ASN A 58 2.40 19.36 13.49
C ASN A 58 2.05 19.93 12.11
N ASP A 59 2.53 21.12 11.78
CA ASP A 59 2.34 21.68 10.45
C ASP A 59 3.48 21.21 9.56
N SER A 60 3.16 20.53 8.49
CA SER A 60 4.13 20.03 7.53
C SER A 60 3.90 20.65 6.16
N PHE A 61 4.98 21.13 5.56
CA PHE A 61 5.04 21.40 4.13
C PHE A 61 5.97 20.40 3.47
N ILE A 62 5.49 19.75 2.43
CA ILE A 62 6.31 18.88 1.59
C ILE A 62 6.45 19.49 0.20
N ALA A 63 7.65 19.40 -0.35
CA ALA A 63 7.92 19.59 -1.76
C ALA A 63 8.75 18.39 -2.19
N ARG A 64 8.21 17.54 -3.05
CA ARG A 64 8.86 16.28 -3.43
C ARG A 64 8.58 15.89 -4.88
N HIS A 65 9.42 15.02 -5.41
CA HIS A 65 9.20 14.42 -6.72
C HIS A 65 9.70 12.98 -6.77
N ARG A 66 9.17 12.25 -7.75
CA ARG A 66 9.56 10.88 -8.06
C ARG A 66 9.51 10.67 -9.57
N ILE A 67 10.43 9.86 -10.08
CA ILE A 67 10.44 9.44 -11.47
C ILE A 67 10.36 7.92 -11.50
N ARG A 68 9.47 7.38 -12.32
CA ARG A 68 9.40 5.95 -12.63
C ARG A 68 9.59 5.76 -14.11
N THR A 69 10.55 4.94 -14.50
CA THR A 69 10.82 4.61 -15.90
C THR A 69 10.83 3.11 -16.07
N GLN A 70 9.98 2.61 -16.96
CA GLN A 70 9.93 1.20 -17.35
C GLN A 70 10.47 1.07 -18.77
N VAL A 71 11.36 0.10 -18.98
CA VAL A 71 11.91 -0.29 -20.27
C VAL A 71 11.49 -1.72 -20.56
N ASN A 72 10.85 -1.93 -21.69
CA ASN A 72 10.46 -3.23 -22.19
C ASN A 72 11.41 -3.64 -23.33
N PHE A 73 12.02 -4.81 -23.22
CA PHE A 73 12.86 -5.45 -24.24
C PHE A 73 12.04 -6.55 -24.89
N ILE A 74 11.44 -6.28 -26.04
CA ILE A 74 10.46 -7.13 -26.69
C ILE A 74 11.16 -7.92 -27.80
N SER A 75 11.33 -9.23 -27.58
CA SER A 75 11.91 -10.13 -28.59
C SER A 75 10.85 -10.64 -29.55
N SER A 76 9.62 -10.86 -29.08
CA SER A 76 8.47 -11.29 -29.87
C SER A 76 7.18 -10.99 -29.10
N GLU A 77 6.02 -11.27 -29.67
CA GLU A 77 4.73 -11.24 -28.97
C GLU A 77 4.66 -12.25 -27.81
N TYR A 78 5.54 -13.24 -27.78
CA TYR A 78 5.58 -14.30 -26.78
C TYR A 78 6.68 -14.12 -25.72
N LEU A 79 7.61 -13.17 -25.89
CA LEU A 79 8.76 -13.03 -25.01
C LEU A 79 9.20 -11.57 -24.86
N GLN A 80 9.21 -11.09 -23.61
CA GLN A 80 9.76 -9.79 -23.26
C GLN A 80 10.43 -9.80 -21.90
N GLY A 81 11.47 -8.99 -21.75
CA GLY A 81 12.06 -8.59 -20.47
C GLY A 81 11.56 -7.21 -20.08
N VAL A 82 11.28 -7.00 -18.78
CA VAL A 82 10.83 -5.72 -18.26
C VAL A 82 11.75 -5.28 -17.14
N LEU A 83 12.20 -4.02 -17.19
CA LEU A 83 13.00 -3.38 -16.18
C LEU A 83 12.38 -2.05 -15.80
N MET A 84 12.07 -1.83 -14.53
CA MET A 84 11.53 -0.58 -14.02
C MET A 84 12.40 -0.01 -12.93
N PHE A 85 12.79 1.23 -13.11
CA PHE A 85 13.50 2.02 -12.11
C PHE A 85 12.55 3.00 -11.42
N GLU A 86 12.77 3.22 -10.14
CA GLU A 86 12.23 4.33 -9.38
C GLU A 86 13.37 5.22 -8.91
N ILE A 87 13.27 6.53 -9.15
CA ILE A 87 14.22 7.56 -8.76
C ILE A 87 13.49 8.50 -7.79
N GLY A 88 13.90 8.50 -6.54
CA GLY A 88 13.23 9.21 -5.44
C GLY A 88 12.45 8.23 -4.55
N VAL A 89 11.59 8.67 -3.62
CA VAL A 89 11.01 10.03 -3.51
C VAL A 89 12.08 11.01 -3.02
N PHE A 90 12.28 12.12 -3.72
CA PHE A 90 13.16 13.20 -3.27
C PHE A 90 12.36 14.29 -2.58
N ASP A 91 12.63 14.51 -1.29
CA ASP A 91 12.14 15.69 -0.58
C ASP A 91 13.09 16.87 -0.86
N TRP A 92 12.57 17.98 -1.37
CA TRP A 92 13.37 19.15 -1.71
C TRP A 92 13.93 19.80 -0.45
N GLY A 93 15.23 20.09 -0.48
CA GLY A 93 15.94 20.68 0.65
C GLY A 93 16.26 19.69 1.78
N ARG A 94 15.87 18.43 1.70
CA ARG A 94 16.18 17.42 2.72
C ARG A 94 17.62 16.94 2.55
N GLY A 95 18.41 17.10 3.59
CA GLY A 95 19.78 16.61 3.65
C GLY A 95 20.58 17.23 4.77
N GLY A 96 21.34 16.44 5.52
CA GLY A 96 22.19 16.88 6.63
C GLY A 96 23.51 17.52 6.19
N SER A 97 23.88 17.44 4.90
CA SER A 97 25.07 18.04 4.33
C SER A 97 24.94 18.16 2.82
N VAL A 98 25.57 19.17 2.25
CA VAL A 98 25.66 19.42 0.81
C VAL A 98 26.14 18.14 0.10
N GLY A 99 25.42 17.71 -0.94
CA GLY A 99 25.82 16.61 -1.81
C GLY A 99 25.77 15.20 -1.21
N ARG A 100 25.08 14.96 -0.10
CA ARG A 100 25.05 13.65 0.57
C ARG A 100 23.74 13.29 1.23
N SER A 101 22.64 13.25 0.48
CA SER A 101 21.42 12.72 1.05
C SER A 101 20.48 12.17 0.00
N SER A 102 19.48 11.46 0.44
CA SER A 102 18.35 10.99 -0.37
C SER A 102 17.44 12.12 -0.86
N GLY A 103 17.74 13.38 -0.58
CA GLY A 103 16.91 14.53 -0.90
C GLY A 103 17.49 15.48 -1.93
N GLY A 104 16.68 16.44 -2.39
CA GLY A 104 17.06 17.53 -3.28
C GLY A 104 17.63 18.74 -2.53
N ALA A 105 18.69 18.54 -1.73
CA ALA A 105 19.39 19.65 -1.06
C ALA A 105 20.28 20.44 -2.03
N LEU A 106 20.91 21.50 -1.54
CA LEU A 106 21.89 22.26 -2.32
C LEU A 106 23.01 21.30 -2.82
N ASP A 107 23.40 21.41 -4.09
CA ASP A 107 24.28 20.48 -4.82
C ASP A 107 23.72 19.03 -4.91
N ALA A 108 22.46 18.90 -5.01
CA ALA A 108 21.53 17.79 -5.16
C ALA A 108 22.08 16.45 -5.73
N ASP A 109 23.11 15.88 -5.10
CA ASP A 109 23.63 14.55 -5.42
C ASP A 109 22.81 13.46 -4.68
N GLY A 110 21.50 13.41 -4.91
CA GLY A 110 20.63 12.36 -4.42
C GLY A 110 21.00 10.99 -5.02
N VAL A 111 20.90 9.93 -4.23
CA VAL A 111 21.42 8.59 -4.60
C VAL A 111 20.35 7.51 -4.72
N ASN A 112 19.07 7.85 -4.60
CA ASN A 112 18.01 6.85 -4.57
C ASN A 112 17.57 6.50 -6.00
N ILE A 113 18.27 5.56 -6.61
CA ILE A 113 17.83 4.86 -7.82
C ILE A 113 17.59 3.41 -7.41
N GLU A 114 16.35 2.97 -7.49
CA GLU A 114 15.92 1.65 -7.06
C GLU A 114 15.42 0.84 -8.25
N THR A 115 15.69 -0.46 -8.24
CA THR A 115 15.06 -1.38 -9.17
C THR A 115 13.69 -1.73 -8.60
N LYS A 116 12.65 -1.16 -9.17
CA LYS A 116 11.29 -1.40 -8.73
C LYS A 116 10.74 -2.71 -9.26
N ARG A 117 11.00 -3.03 -10.55
CA ARG A 117 10.57 -4.28 -11.19
C ARG A 117 11.66 -4.77 -12.13
N ALA A 118 11.86 -6.08 -12.15
CA ALA A 118 12.77 -6.76 -13.08
C ALA A 118 12.25 -8.18 -13.28
N TYR A 119 11.62 -8.44 -14.42
CA TYR A 119 11.00 -9.74 -14.70
C TYR A 119 11.01 -10.08 -16.17
N LEU A 120 10.86 -11.37 -16.44
CA LEU A 120 10.64 -11.95 -17.75
C LEU A 120 9.17 -12.37 -17.89
N ASP A 121 8.54 -11.95 -18.97
CA ASP A 121 7.22 -12.41 -19.41
C ASP A 121 7.35 -13.28 -20.65
N TRP A 122 6.77 -14.46 -20.64
CA TRP A 122 6.75 -15.33 -21.79
C TRP A 122 5.53 -16.24 -21.83
N ILE A 123 5.15 -16.65 -23.03
CA ILE A 123 4.07 -17.59 -23.28
C ILE A 123 4.68 -18.93 -23.68
N ILE A 124 4.24 -20.01 -23.06
CA ILE A 124 4.72 -21.35 -23.38
C ILE A 124 4.35 -21.66 -24.84
N PRO A 125 5.33 -22.07 -25.69
CA PRO A 125 5.07 -22.31 -27.12
C PRO A 125 3.91 -23.27 -27.35
N ASN A 126 3.05 -22.93 -28.31
CA ASN A 126 1.83 -23.66 -28.70
C ASN A 126 0.78 -23.78 -27.57
N THR A 127 0.78 -22.88 -26.61
CA THR A 127 -0.22 -22.79 -25.55
C THR A 127 -0.63 -21.35 -25.32
N GLU A 128 -1.65 -21.10 -24.49
CA GLU A 128 -2.05 -19.79 -24.00
C GLU A 128 -1.56 -19.55 -22.55
N ILE A 129 -0.65 -20.40 -22.07
CA ILE A 129 -0.11 -20.32 -20.72
C ILE A 129 0.97 -19.23 -20.69
N SER A 130 0.71 -18.18 -19.93
CA SER A 130 1.68 -17.13 -19.65
C SER A 130 2.43 -17.40 -18.35
N VAL A 131 3.73 -17.10 -18.36
CA VAL A 131 4.61 -17.23 -17.20
C VAL A 131 5.32 -15.90 -17.00
N ARG A 132 5.25 -15.37 -15.80
CA ARG A 132 6.02 -14.20 -15.37
C ARG A 132 6.91 -14.58 -14.21
N MET A 133 8.21 -14.27 -14.30
CA MET A 133 9.16 -14.56 -13.23
C MET A 133 10.11 -13.39 -12.99
N GLY A 134 10.32 -13.09 -11.72
CA GLY A 134 11.18 -11.99 -11.25
C GLY A 134 10.46 -11.06 -10.28
N ILE A 135 11.03 -9.86 -10.08
CA ILE A 135 10.44 -8.82 -9.22
C ILE A 135 9.32 -8.13 -10.02
N GLN A 136 8.09 -8.25 -9.56
CA GLN A 136 6.90 -7.82 -10.29
C GLN A 136 5.82 -7.28 -9.35
N GLY A 137 4.94 -6.40 -9.85
CA GLY A 137 3.76 -5.98 -9.09
C GLY A 137 2.69 -7.06 -9.06
N LEU A 138 2.14 -7.31 -7.88
CA LEU A 138 0.99 -8.17 -7.68
C LEU A 138 -0.01 -7.47 -6.76
N ALA A 139 -1.27 -7.40 -7.20
CA ALA A 139 -2.39 -6.91 -6.40
C ALA A 139 -3.49 -7.96 -6.38
N LEU A 140 -4.16 -8.10 -5.25
CA LEU A 140 -5.37 -8.94 -5.16
C LEU A 140 -6.58 -8.20 -5.76
N PRO A 141 -7.55 -8.94 -6.31
CA PRO A 141 -8.79 -8.36 -6.78
C PRO A 141 -9.52 -7.63 -5.65
N SER A 142 -9.94 -6.37 -5.91
CA SER A 142 -10.51 -5.51 -4.90
C SER A 142 -11.56 -4.57 -5.48
N THR A 143 -12.38 -3.97 -4.62
CA THR A 143 -13.25 -2.86 -4.98
C THR A 143 -12.44 -1.64 -5.43
N PRO A 144 -13.06 -0.59 -6.01
CA PRO A 144 -12.38 0.68 -6.31
C PRO A 144 -11.75 1.39 -5.10
N MET A 145 -12.04 0.95 -3.88
CA MET A 145 -11.36 1.42 -2.67
C MET A 145 -9.96 0.79 -2.47
N GLY A 146 -9.60 -0.22 -3.28
CA GLY A 146 -8.36 -0.98 -3.15
C GLY A 146 -8.40 -2.11 -2.14
N SER A 147 -7.36 -2.96 -2.13
CA SER A 147 -7.27 -4.11 -1.24
C SER A 147 -6.57 -3.75 0.07
N PRO A 148 -7.16 -4.07 1.24
CA PRO A 148 -6.50 -3.87 2.53
C PRO A 148 -5.44 -4.94 2.83
N MET A 149 -5.31 -5.95 1.97
CA MET A 149 -4.48 -7.12 2.24
C MET A 149 -3.17 -7.12 1.46
N TRP A 150 -3.22 -6.90 0.13
CA TRP A 150 -2.03 -6.94 -0.70
C TRP A 150 -2.16 -6.14 -1.99
N ASP A 151 -1.22 -5.20 -2.18
CA ASP A 151 -0.86 -4.58 -3.44
C ASP A 151 0.61 -4.14 -3.32
N ALA A 152 1.55 -4.96 -3.81
CA ALA A 152 2.98 -4.71 -3.64
C ALA A 152 3.82 -5.30 -4.78
N ASP A 153 5.05 -4.79 -4.91
CA ASP A 153 6.06 -5.41 -5.76
C ASP A 153 6.75 -6.57 -5.00
N VAL A 154 6.88 -7.73 -5.64
CA VAL A 154 7.39 -8.94 -5.01
C VAL A 154 8.12 -9.83 -6.02
N ALA A 155 9.13 -10.56 -5.56
CA ALA A 155 9.79 -11.60 -6.35
C ALA A 155 8.98 -12.90 -6.36
N GLY A 156 8.87 -13.52 -7.55
CA GLY A 156 8.18 -14.80 -7.66
C GLY A 156 7.92 -15.25 -9.07
N ILE A 157 7.13 -16.31 -9.17
CA ILE A 157 6.67 -16.92 -10.43
C ILE A 157 5.16 -16.89 -10.43
N VAL A 158 4.58 -16.32 -11.47
CA VAL A 158 3.13 -16.27 -11.71
C VAL A 158 2.84 -16.99 -13.02
N ILE A 159 1.90 -17.93 -13.00
CA ILE A 159 1.46 -18.72 -14.15
C ILE A 159 -0.02 -18.46 -14.33
N SER A 160 -0.42 -18.01 -15.52
CA SER A 160 -1.83 -17.75 -15.85
C SER A 160 -2.22 -18.43 -17.13
N SER A 161 -3.44 -18.96 -17.17
CA SER A 161 -4.01 -19.61 -18.35
C SER A 161 -5.50 -19.37 -18.43
N PRO A 162 -6.07 -19.05 -19.60
CA PRO A 162 -7.49 -19.24 -19.82
C PRO A 162 -7.81 -20.74 -19.70
N VAL A 163 -8.94 -21.06 -19.07
CA VAL A 163 -9.45 -22.42 -18.93
C VAL A 163 -10.67 -22.61 -19.83
N THR A 164 -11.50 -21.59 -19.89
CA THR A 164 -12.64 -21.46 -20.81
C THR A 164 -12.79 -19.99 -21.20
N ASP A 165 -13.74 -19.67 -22.07
CA ASP A 165 -14.01 -18.30 -22.51
C ASP A 165 -14.43 -17.36 -21.33
N TRP A 166 -14.92 -17.92 -20.25
CA TRP A 166 -15.41 -17.17 -19.08
C TRP A 166 -14.61 -17.39 -17.81
N LEU A 167 -13.63 -18.32 -17.80
CA LEU A 167 -12.82 -18.69 -16.64
C LEU A 167 -11.33 -18.70 -16.98
N SER A 168 -10.53 -18.02 -16.18
CA SER A 168 -9.08 -18.13 -16.16
C SER A 168 -8.59 -18.65 -14.82
N ALA A 169 -7.37 -19.19 -14.79
CA ALA A 169 -6.70 -19.60 -13.56
C ALA A 169 -5.33 -18.94 -13.48
N THR A 170 -4.99 -18.36 -12.33
CA THR A 170 -3.67 -17.82 -12.04
C THR A 170 -3.15 -18.44 -10.77
N ALA A 171 -2.03 -19.15 -10.86
CA ALA A 171 -1.33 -19.72 -9.74
C ALA A 171 0.04 -19.05 -9.57
N PHE A 172 0.50 -18.90 -8.34
CA PHE A 172 1.80 -18.27 -8.10
C PHE A 172 2.51 -18.81 -6.86
N TRP A 173 3.82 -18.67 -6.91
CA TRP A 173 4.72 -18.73 -5.76
C TRP A 173 5.49 -17.44 -5.66
N LEU A 174 5.53 -16.86 -4.46
CA LEU A 174 6.19 -15.60 -4.17
C LEU A 174 7.09 -15.76 -2.93
N ARG A 175 8.23 -15.04 -2.94
CA ARG A 175 9.15 -14.94 -1.80
C ARG A 175 9.35 -13.47 -1.44
N PRO A 176 8.50 -12.91 -0.55
CA PRO A 176 8.61 -11.51 -0.13
C PRO A 176 9.78 -11.24 0.81
N PHE A 177 10.23 -12.22 1.58
CA PHE A 177 11.32 -12.10 2.55
C PHE A 177 12.22 -13.30 2.51
N ASP A 178 13.53 -13.02 2.66
CA ASP A 178 14.60 -13.98 2.87
C ASP A 178 15.73 -13.20 3.59
N ALA A 179 15.81 -13.32 4.91
CA ALA A 179 16.69 -12.47 5.74
C ALA A 179 18.16 -12.89 5.69
N TYR A 180 18.45 -14.11 5.22
CA TYR A 180 19.82 -14.63 5.11
C TYR A 180 20.71 -13.83 4.13
N TYR A 181 20.09 -13.16 3.15
CA TYR A 181 20.81 -12.29 2.21
C TYR A 181 21.16 -10.89 2.76
N ASN A 182 20.93 -10.61 4.03
CA ASN A 182 21.42 -9.37 4.63
C ASN A 182 22.92 -9.47 4.94
N ASP A 183 23.72 -8.88 4.08
CA ASP A 183 25.18 -8.88 3.90
C ASP A 183 26.08 -8.54 5.11
N ASN A 184 25.58 -8.39 6.31
CA ASN A 184 26.38 -7.88 7.42
C ASN A 184 26.87 -8.94 8.42
N GLU A 185 26.65 -10.23 8.16
CA GLU A 185 27.11 -11.26 9.06
C GLU A 185 27.95 -12.32 8.33
N GLY A 186 29.24 -12.27 8.60
CA GLY A 186 30.23 -13.16 8.01
C GLY A 186 29.95 -14.66 8.23
N PRO A 187 30.61 -15.54 7.48
CA PRO A 187 30.42 -16.98 7.55
C PRO A 187 30.78 -17.51 8.95
N GLY A 188 29.79 -17.89 9.73
CA GLY A 188 29.98 -18.46 11.07
C GLY A 188 28.80 -18.32 12.03
N ASN A 189 27.82 -17.50 11.76
CA ASN A 189 26.58 -17.50 12.54
C ASN A 189 25.65 -18.58 12.00
N ASN A 190 25.46 -19.62 12.81
CA ASN A 190 24.40 -20.63 12.60
C ASN A 190 23.03 -19.94 12.74
N ARG A 191 22.64 -19.13 11.76
CA ARG A 191 21.27 -18.68 11.66
C ARG A 191 20.44 -19.81 11.09
N SER A 192 19.34 -20.05 11.72
CA SER A 192 18.37 -21.01 11.29
C SER A 192 17.98 -20.70 9.83
N LEU A 193 17.93 -21.73 8.99
CA LEU A 193 17.40 -21.69 7.61
C LEU A 193 15.88 -21.35 7.59
N ASP A 194 15.39 -20.60 8.56
CA ASP A 194 13.98 -20.40 8.88
C ASP A 194 13.62 -18.92 8.87
N ASP A 195 14.17 -18.18 7.92
CA ASP A 195 14.05 -16.72 7.79
C ASP A 195 13.32 -16.28 6.51
N GLU A 196 13.01 -17.22 5.61
CA GLU A 196 12.24 -16.93 4.41
C GLU A 196 10.72 -17.01 4.65
N VAL A 197 9.98 -16.26 3.83
CA VAL A 197 8.54 -16.35 3.69
C VAL A 197 8.21 -16.81 2.28
N ASP A 198 7.52 -17.92 2.16
CA ASP A 198 6.99 -18.41 0.90
C ASP A 198 5.46 -18.35 0.89
N ILE A 199 4.91 -17.80 -0.18
CA ILE A 199 3.48 -17.64 -0.37
C ILE A 199 3.06 -18.34 -1.65
N PHE A 200 2.05 -19.19 -1.56
CA PHE A 200 1.40 -19.83 -2.68
C PHE A 200 -0.02 -19.29 -2.81
N GLY A 201 -0.43 -19.00 -4.03
CA GLY A 201 -1.75 -18.45 -4.29
C GLY A 201 -2.40 -19.04 -5.54
N LEU A 202 -3.73 -18.98 -5.52
CA LEU A 202 -4.59 -19.31 -6.64
C LEU A 202 -5.70 -18.29 -6.76
N LEU A 203 -5.86 -17.72 -7.95
CA LEU A 203 -6.97 -16.87 -8.34
C LEU A 203 -7.73 -17.53 -9.48
N LEU A 204 -9.05 -17.42 -9.47
CA LEU A 204 -9.94 -17.95 -10.48
C LEU A 204 -10.82 -16.82 -11.06
N PRO A 205 -10.27 -15.92 -11.90
CA PRO A 205 -11.06 -14.88 -12.55
C PRO A 205 -12.13 -15.48 -13.45
N MET A 206 -13.36 -15.08 -13.22
CA MET A 206 -14.55 -15.44 -14.01
C MET A 206 -15.18 -14.15 -14.49
N SER A 207 -15.62 -14.10 -15.73
CA SER A 207 -16.30 -12.94 -16.29
C SER A 207 -17.31 -13.33 -17.35
N GLY A 208 -18.33 -12.48 -17.49
CA GLY A 208 -19.36 -12.59 -18.51
C GLY A 208 -19.93 -11.22 -18.82
N ASP A 209 -21.04 -11.15 -19.55
CA ASP A 209 -21.67 -9.90 -19.91
C ASP A 209 -22.22 -9.19 -18.67
N GLY A 210 -21.63 -8.07 -18.31
CA GLY A 210 -22.02 -7.23 -17.17
C GLY A 210 -21.70 -7.81 -15.78
N TRP A 211 -20.80 -8.80 -15.66
CA TRP A 211 -20.34 -9.29 -14.37
C TRP A 211 -18.90 -9.80 -14.41
N ALA A 212 -18.20 -9.65 -13.29
CA ALA A 212 -16.93 -10.29 -13.03
C ALA A 212 -16.88 -10.79 -11.59
N PHE A 213 -16.35 -12.01 -11.38
CA PHE A 213 -16.20 -12.62 -10.06
C PHE A 213 -14.85 -13.32 -9.96
N THR A 214 -14.05 -12.95 -8.96
CA THR A 214 -12.72 -13.52 -8.78
C THR A 214 -12.55 -14.02 -7.34
N PRO A 215 -12.85 -15.29 -7.05
CA PRO A 215 -12.44 -15.93 -5.80
C PRO A 215 -10.94 -16.23 -5.82
N TRP A 216 -10.32 -16.21 -4.63
CA TRP A 216 -8.90 -16.47 -4.47
C TRP A 216 -8.58 -17.07 -3.10
N GLY A 217 -7.43 -17.75 -3.03
CA GLY A 217 -6.89 -18.28 -1.80
C GLY A 217 -5.38 -18.19 -1.76
N LEU A 218 -4.83 -17.94 -0.56
CA LEU A 218 -3.39 -17.88 -0.30
C LEU A 218 -3.03 -18.77 0.88
N TRP A 219 -1.86 -19.35 0.82
CA TRP A 219 -1.22 -20.04 1.92
C TRP A 219 0.23 -19.57 2.04
N ALA A 220 0.70 -19.31 3.25
CA ALA A 220 2.06 -18.87 3.51
C ALA A 220 2.73 -19.69 4.60
N SER A 221 4.01 -20.00 4.37
CA SER A 221 4.95 -20.45 5.38
C SER A 221 5.81 -19.27 5.82
N VAL A 222 5.73 -18.89 7.09
CA VAL A 222 6.39 -17.70 7.65
C VAL A 222 7.53 -18.16 8.54
N GLY A 223 8.76 -17.89 8.11
CA GLY A 223 9.97 -18.23 8.85
C GLY A 223 10.07 -17.47 10.17
N SER A 224 10.71 -18.09 11.16
CA SER A 224 10.78 -17.58 12.54
C SER A 224 11.51 -16.24 12.66
N ALA A 225 12.49 -15.98 11.81
CA ALA A 225 13.33 -14.79 11.82
C ALA A 225 13.10 -13.89 10.58
N SER A 226 11.97 -14.03 9.89
CA SER A 226 11.72 -13.33 8.62
C SER A 226 11.42 -11.84 8.76
N GLY A 227 11.09 -11.35 9.96
CA GLY A 227 10.59 -9.98 10.17
C GLY A 227 9.15 -9.77 9.67
N MET A 228 8.51 -10.80 9.10
CA MET A 228 7.15 -10.72 8.60
C MET A 228 6.11 -10.60 9.72
N TYR A 229 6.45 -11.04 10.93
CA TYR A 229 5.56 -10.92 12.09
C TYR A 229 5.22 -9.46 12.40
N ASP A 230 6.19 -8.55 12.24
CA ASP A 230 5.94 -7.12 12.42
C ASP A 230 4.82 -6.62 11.50
N TYR A 231 4.86 -6.98 10.22
CA TYR A 231 3.82 -6.60 9.26
C TYR A 231 2.47 -7.23 9.56
N LEU A 232 2.46 -8.53 9.84
CA LEU A 232 1.24 -9.28 10.12
C LEU A 232 0.54 -8.83 11.40
N PHE A 233 1.30 -8.33 12.40
CA PHE A 233 0.77 -7.88 13.68
C PHE A 233 0.57 -6.37 13.76
N PHE A 234 1.49 -5.57 13.22
CA PHE A 234 1.48 -4.12 13.40
C PHE A 234 1.20 -3.34 12.12
N GLY A 235 1.24 -4.00 10.96
CA GLY A 235 1.10 -3.35 9.65
C GLY A 235 2.34 -2.56 9.22
N GLU A 236 3.41 -2.56 10.04
CA GLU A 236 4.66 -1.88 9.73
C GLU A 236 5.87 -2.69 10.24
N ARG A 237 7.05 -2.47 9.64
CA ARG A 237 8.28 -3.11 10.08
C ARG A 237 8.87 -2.37 11.28
N THR A 238 8.77 -2.96 12.46
CA THR A 238 9.33 -2.41 13.69
C THR A 238 10.67 -3.05 14.08
N ASN A 239 11.07 -4.16 13.42
CA ASN A 239 12.21 -5.03 13.77
C ASN A 239 12.18 -5.46 15.24
N THR A 240 11.00 -5.64 15.80
CA THR A 240 10.83 -5.85 17.23
C THR A 240 10.21 -7.19 17.58
N VAL A 241 9.58 -7.89 16.62
CA VAL A 241 8.90 -9.15 16.86
C VAL A 241 9.46 -10.26 15.98
N ASP A 242 9.98 -11.29 16.63
CA ASP A 242 10.45 -12.52 16.03
C ASP A 242 9.77 -13.72 16.69
N SER A 243 9.76 -14.87 16.01
CA SER A 243 9.34 -16.13 16.61
C SER A 243 10.53 -16.90 17.17
N GLN A 244 10.33 -17.56 18.31
CA GLN A 244 11.42 -18.23 19.03
C GLN A 244 11.80 -19.61 18.52
N ASN A 245 11.44 -20.16 17.52
CA ASN A 245 12.00 -21.47 17.05
C ASN A 245 11.06 -22.27 16.14
N SER A 246 10.01 -21.70 15.61
CA SER A 246 9.15 -22.46 14.72
C SER A 246 8.54 -21.57 13.63
N ARG A 247 8.39 -22.13 12.44
CA ARG A 247 7.62 -21.52 11.36
C ARG A 247 6.16 -21.38 11.76
N ALA A 248 5.56 -20.24 11.42
CA ALA A 248 4.13 -20.09 11.45
C ALA A 248 3.51 -20.40 10.08
N THR A 249 2.22 -20.66 10.09
CA THR A 249 1.41 -20.84 8.89
C THR A 249 0.36 -19.75 8.86
N ALA A 250 0.24 -19.08 7.74
CA ALA A 250 -0.85 -18.16 7.47
C ALA A 250 -1.66 -18.61 6.26
N TRP A 251 -2.94 -18.24 6.22
CA TRP A 251 -3.78 -18.47 5.07
C TRP A 251 -4.86 -17.39 4.96
N TRP A 252 -5.25 -17.12 3.73
CA TRP A 252 -6.29 -16.16 3.41
C TRP A 252 -7.19 -16.71 2.32
N GLY A 253 -8.43 -16.29 2.36
CA GLY A 253 -9.39 -16.53 1.29
C GLY A 253 -10.26 -15.29 1.11
N GLY A 254 -10.57 -14.99 -0.14
CA GLY A 254 -11.40 -13.84 -0.47
C GLY A 254 -12.01 -13.95 -1.84
N ALA A 255 -12.87 -12.98 -2.14
CA ALA A 255 -13.47 -12.85 -3.46
C ALA A 255 -13.83 -11.40 -3.73
N HIS A 256 -13.77 -11.00 -4.99
CA HIS A 256 -14.29 -9.75 -5.51
C HIS A 256 -15.38 -10.05 -6.55
N LEU A 257 -16.48 -9.30 -6.47
CA LEU A 257 -17.59 -9.31 -7.40
C LEU A 257 -17.81 -7.91 -7.95
N GLU A 258 -17.89 -7.79 -9.26
CA GLU A 258 -18.36 -6.59 -9.97
C GLU A 258 -19.61 -6.91 -10.77
N LEU A 259 -20.64 -6.06 -10.67
CA LEU A 259 -21.86 -6.15 -11.44
C LEU A 259 -22.12 -4.82 -12.14
N SER A 260 -22.16 -4.85 -13.47
CA SER A 260 -22.52 -3.74 -14.36
C SER A 260 -23.71 -4.08 -15.27
N ILE A 261 -24.35 -5.22 -15.05
CA ILE A 261 -25.51 -5.67 -15.85
C ILE A 261 -26.72 -4.71 -15.76
N LEU A 262 -26.75 -3.85 -14.72
CA LEU A 262 -27.78 -2.84 -14.51
C LEU A 262 -27.32 -1.45 -14.95
N ASP A 263 -26.47 -1.38 -16.01
CA ASP A 263 -26.01 -0.09 -16.56
C ASP A 263 -27.12 0.97 -16.55
N PRO A 264 -26.88 2.17 -15.99
CA PRO A 264 -25.60 2.76 -15.59
C PRO A 264 -25.17 2.51 -14.12
N LEU A 265 -25.72 1.52 -13.42
CA LEU A 265 -25.31 1.13 -12.08
C LEU A 265 -24.12 0.16 -12.12
N ILE A 266 -23.10 0.46 -11.35
CA ILE A 266 -21.95 -0.42 -11.11
C ILE A 266 -21.87 -0.74 -9.62
N PHE A 267 -21.97 -2.01 -9.28
CA PHE A 267 -21.83 -2.52 -7.92
C PHE A 267 -20.56 -3.35 -7.78
N ASN A 268 -19.77 -3.07 -6.74
CA ASN A 268 -18.62 -3.87 -6.37
C ASN A 268 -18.76 -4.37 -4.93
N LEU A 269 -18.33 -5.60 -4.70
CA LEU A 269 -18.31 -6.24 -3.38
C LEU A 269 -17.01 -7.03 -3.23
N GLU A 270 -16.35 -6.88 -2.10
CA GLU A 270 -15.15 -7.62 -1.73
C GLU A 270 -15.32 -8.21 -0.34
N GLY A 271 -14.91 -9.46 -0.16
CA GLY A 271 -14.84 -10.11 1.14
C GLY A 271 -13.53 -10.85 1.31
N ILE A 272 -12.88 -10.70 2.47
CA ILE A 272 -11.60 -11.35 2.79
C ILE A 272 -11.69 -11.91 4.20
N TYR A 273 -11.18 -13.10 4.40
CA TYR A 273 -10.84 -13.66 5.71
C TYR A 273 -9.39 -14.12 5.71
N GLY A 274 -8.67 -13.87 6.79
CA GLY A 274 -7.29 -14.28 6.96
C GLY A 274 -6.98 -14.73 8.38
N ARG A 275 -5.97 -15.61 8.48
CA ARG A 275 -5.48 -16.12 9.75
C ARG A 275 -3.98 -16.40 9.69
N LEU A 276 -3.24 -15.88 10.67
CA LEU A 276 -1.91 -16.32 11.04
C LEU A 276 -2.02 -17.15 12.32
N ASN A 277 -1.58 -18.38 12.30
CA ASN A 277 -1.64 -19.28 13.46
C ASN A 277 -0.78 -18.74 14.60
N GLN A 278 -1.19 -19.03 15.82
CA GLN A 278 -0.43 -18.65 17.02
C GLN A 278 0.98 -19.24 16.96
N ASN A 279 1.93 -18.41 17.37
CA ASN A 279 3.32 -18.79 17.52
C ASN A 279 3.92 -18.11 18.74
N ASN A 280 4.96 -18.71 19.33
CA ASN A 280 5.66 -18.16 20.48
C ASN A 280 6.53 -16.99 20.05
N LEU A 281 6.08 -15.78 20.29
CA LEU A 281 6.71 -14.54 19.83
C LEU A 281 7.62 -13.94 20.88
N HIS A 282 8.65 -13.27 20.40
CA HIS A 282 9.57 -12.45 21.17
C HIS A 282 9.57 -11.03 20.63
N GLY A 283 9.62 -10.05 21.52
CA GLY A 283 9.76 -8.65 21.14
C GLY A 283 10.82 -7.96 22.00
N ALA A 284 11.74 -7.23 21.38
CA ALA A 284 12.84 -6.54 22.05
C ALA A 284 13.64 -7.43 23.03
N GLY A 285 13.79 -8.73 22.71
CA GLY A 285 14.49 -9.71 23.55
C GLY A 285 13.68 -10.27 24.73
N LEU A 286 12.40 -9.93 24.83
CA LEU A 286 11.49 -10.43 25.88
C LEU A 286 10.45 -11.39 25.29
N PRO A 287 10.10 -12.49 26.01
CA PRO A 287 9.04 -13.39 25.60
C PRO A 287 7.69 -12.66 25.64
N LEU A 288 6.99 -12.63 24.50
CA LEU A 288 5.64 -12.09 24.37
C LEU A 288 4.58 -13.19 24.61
N GLY A 289 4.95 -14.46 24.40
CA GLY A 289 4.05 -15.61 24.50
C GLY A 289 3.44 -16.03 23.16
N ASN A 290 2.42 -16.87 23.22
CA ASN A 290 1.75 -17.39 22.02
C ASN A 290 0.72 -16.39 21.48
N TRP A 291 0.97 -15.87 20.30
CA TRP A 291 0.11 -14.90 19.63
C TRP A 291 -0.15 -15.28 18.17
N GLY A 292 -1.37 -15.03 17.74
CA GLY A 292 -1.82 -15.14 16.36
C GLY A 292 -2.74 -13.99 15.98
N THR A 293 -3.10 -13.91 14.71
CA THR A 293 -4.09 -12.95 14.24
C THR A 293 -5.10 -13.63 13.33
N LYS A 294 -6.36 -13.26 13.44
CA LYS A 294 -7.46 -13.77 12.62
C LYS A 294 -8.49 -12.67 12.45
N GLY A 295 -8.87 -12.39 11.23
CA GLY A 295 -9.81 -11.31 10.98
C GLY A 295 -10.43 -11.38 9.60
N TRP A 296 -11.36 -10.47 9.35
CA TRP A 296 -12.07 -10.37 8.10
C TRP A 296 -12.32 -8.92 7.70
N PHE A 297 -12.51 -8.75 6.42
CA PHE A 297 -12.84 -7.48 5.78
C PHE A 297 -14.00 -7.68 4.80
N LEU A 298 -14.87 -6.68 4.74
CA LEU A 298 -15.92 -6.57 3.73
C LEU A 298 -15.92 -5.13 3.21
N GLY A 299 -15.88 -4.96 1.90
CA GLY A 299 -15.94 -3.67 1.23
C GLY A 299 -16.97 -3.67 0.12
N ALA A 300 -17.72 -2.57 -0.07
CA ALA A 300 -18.67 -2.44 -1.14
C ALA A 300 -18.72 -1.01 -1.68
N THR A 301 -18.94 -0.88 -2.99
CA THR A 301 -19.24 0.39 -3.67
C THR A 301 -20.43 0.24 -4.58
N LEU A 302 -21.24 1.29 -4.69
CA LEU A 302 -22.33 1.40 -5.65
C LEU A 302 -22.24 2.78 -6.31
N ASP A 303 -21.97 2.79 -7.60
CA ASP A 303 -21.82 3.98 -8.42
C ASP A 303 -22.89 4.05 -9.49
N TYR A 304 -23.38 5.24 -9.78
CA TYR A 304 -24.34 5.50 -10.88
C TYR A 304 -23.69 6.44 -11.89
N GLN A 305 -23.39 5.97 -13.09
CA GLN A 305 -22.72 6.74 -14.11
C GLN A 305 -23.69 7.67 -14.84
N LEU A 306 -23.50 8.98 -14.69
CA LEU A 306 -24.16 10.03 -15.47
C LEU A 306 -23.14 10.63 -16.45
N ASP A 307 -23.62 11.29 -17.50
CA ASP A 307 -22.77 11.92 -18.50
C ASP A 307 -21.83 13.00 -17.92
N TRP A 308 -22.20 13.62 -16.81
CA TRP A 308 -21.49 14.76 -16.21
C TRP A 308 -20.92 14.48 -14.81
N ALA A 309 -21.29 13.39 -14.17
CA ALA A 309 -20.79 13.00 -12.85
C ALA A 309 -21.15 11.54 -12.53
N THR A 310 -20.45 10.98 -11.53
CA THR A 310 -20.70 9.64 -11.00
C THR A 310 -21.02 9.74 -9.51
N PRO A 311 -22.29 9.93 -9.10
CA PRO A 311 -22.70 9.78 -7.71
C PRO A 311 -22.53 8.35 -7.25
N GLY A 312 -22.08 8.16 -6.00
CA GLY A 312 -21.88 6.84 -5.44
C GLY A 312 -21.90 6.82 -3.92
N ILE A 313 -22.09 5.62 -3.40
CA ILE A 313 -21.93 5.28 -1.98
C ILE A 313 -20.88 4.20 -1.85
N PHE A 314 -20.07 4.29 -0.82
CA PHE A 314 -19.07 3.28 -0.49
C PHE A 314 -19.10 2.98 1.01
N GLY A 315 -18.65 1.79 1.37
CA GLY A 315 -18.53 1.42 2.76
C GLY A 315 -17.69 0.18 2.96
N TRP A 316 -17.19 0.01 4.17
CA TRP A 316 -16.39 -1.13 4.56
C TRP A 316 -16.59 -1.49 6.02
N TYR A 317 -16.23 -2.71 6.35
CA TYR A 317 -16.12 -3.19 7.72
C TYR A 317 -14.88 -4.10 7.83
N ALA A 318 -14.00 -3.79 8.76
CA ALA A 318 -12.87 -4.63 9.13
C ALA A 318 -13.00 -5.06 10.60
N SER A 319 -12.76 -6.33 10.87
CA SER A 319 -12.76 -6.86 12.23
C SER A 319 -11.65 -6.20 13.05
N GLY A 320 -11.89 -6.05 14.35
CA GLY A 320 -10.97 -5.46 15.31
C GLY A 320 -10.69 -6.39 16.50
N ASP A 321 -9.77 -5.95 17.33
CA ASP A 321 -9.32 -6.69 18.50
C ASP A 321 -10.40 -6.70 19.57
N LYS A 322 -10.71 -7.88 20.11
CA LYS A 322 -11.64 -8.07 21.25
C LYS A 322 -10.87 -8.49 22.48
N GLU A 323 -11.27 -8.00 23.65
CA GLU A 323 -10.60 -8.33 24.91
C GLU A 323 -10.50 -9.84 25.13
N SER A 324 -11.61 -10.58 24.95
CA SER A 324 -11.63 -12.03 25.12
C SER A 324 -10.67 -12.77 24.18
N ASP A 325 -10.56 -12.33 22.93
CA ASP A 325 -9.65 -12.95 21.97
C ASP A 325 -8.19 -12.65 22.33
N VAL A 326 -7.90 -11.41 22.78
CA VAL A 326 -6.56 -10.99 23.20
C VAL A 326 -6.08 -11.75 24.44
N GLU A 327 -6.97 -12.04 25.40
CA GLU A 327 -6.65 -12.88 26.56
C GLU A 327 -6.27 -14.31 26.16
N ASP A 328 -6.83 -14.81 25.07
CA ASP A 328 -6.51 -16.13 24.48
C ASP A 328 -5.32 -16.08 23.48
N GLY A 329 -4.61 -14.95 23.36
CA GLY A 329 -3.45 -14.76 22.47
C GLY A 329 -3.84 -14.56 20.99
N TRP A 330 -4.99 -13.94 20.71
CA TRP A 330 -5.43 -13.62 19.37
C TRP A 330 -5.70 -12.15 19.18
N LEU A 331 -5.13 -11.56 18.11
CA LEU A 331 -5.58 -10.27 17.59
C LEU A 331 -6.71 -10.50 16.58
N GLY A 332 -7.76 -9.67 16.65
CA GLY A 332 -8.98 -9.80 15.86
C GLY A 332 -8.92 -9.12 14.49
N ARG A 333 -7.73 -8.72 14.05
CA ARG A 333 -7.50 -8.01 12.79
C ARG A 333 -7.14 -8.93 11.64
N LEU A 334 -7.46 -8.52 10.41
CA LEU A 334 -7.00 -9.19 9.20
C LEU A 334 -5.48 -9.09 9.11
N PRO A 335 -4.73 -10.21 9.03
CA PRO A 335 -3.31 -10.14 8.76
C PRO A 335 -3.05 -9.61 7.36
N ALA A 336 -2.29 -8.51 7.23
CA ALA A 336 -1.90 -7.90 5.96
C ALA A 336 -0.51 -8.36 5.53
N LEU A 337 -0.24 -8.37 4.23
CA LEU A 337 1.04 -8.84 3.66
C LEU A 337 1.93 -7.70 3.13
N GLY A 338 1.44 -6.48 3.07
CA GLY A 338 2.20 -5.33 2.58
C GLY A 338 2.83 -4.51 3.70
N ALA A 339 3.98 -3.90 3.41
CA ALA A 339 4.64 -2.95 4.31
C ALA A 339 3.74 -1.77 4.70
N ASP A 340 2.92 -1.34 3.74
CA ASP A 340 1.92 -0.30 3.90
C ASP A 340 0.50 -0.89 3.84
N GLY A 341 0.36 -2.19 4.08
CA GLY A 341 -0.88 -2.91 4.25
C GLY A 341 -1.72 -3.12 3.00
N GLY A 342 -1.22 -2.82 1.82
CA GLY A 342 -2.00 -2.89 0.60
C GLY A 342 -2.35 -1.50 0.05
N SER A 343 -3.39 -1.42 -0.77
CA SER A 343 -3.82 -0.19 -1.45
C SER A 343 -5.23 0.25 -1.04
N PHE A 344 -5.62 0.03 0.19
CA PHE A 344 -6.95 0.41 0.67
C PHE A 344 -7.04 1.92 0.89
N TYR A 345 -7.66 2.62 -0.06
CA TYR A 345 -7.73 4.08 -0.12
C TYR A 345 -9.15 4.58 -0.38
N PRO A 346 -10.10 4.45 0.57
CA PRO A 346 -11.46 4.94 0.41
C PRO A 346 -11.55 6.46 0.30
N THR A 347 -10.59 7.19 0.90
CA THR A 347 -10.55 8.66 0.94
C THR A 347 -9.15 9.19 0.64
N SER A 348 -9.04 10.46 0.21
CA SER A 348 -7.79 11.04 -0.26
C SER A 348 -6.93 11.66 0.84
N PHE A 349 -7.39 11.74 2.09
CA PHE A 349 -6.62 12.31 3.19
C PHE A 349 -6.39 11.31 4.33
N GLY A 350 -7.42 10.68 4.85
CA GLY A 350 -7.26 9.78 6.00
C GLY A 350 -6.52 8.49 5.66
N PHE A 351 -6.69 7.97 4.45
CA PHE A 351 -6.16 6.68 4.02
C PHE A 351 -5.06 6.79 2.95
N ALA A 352 -5.13 7.78 2.07
CA ALA A 352 -4.16 7.95 0.99
C ALA A 352 -3.42 9.28 1.13
N GLY A 353 -2.13 9.26 0.80
CA GLY A 353 -1.36 10.50 0.66
C GLY A 353 -1.79 11.31 -0.57
N SER A 354 -2.13 10.63 -1.66
CA SER A 354 -2.63 11.23 -2.91
C SER A 354 -3.23 10.17 -3.84
N PHE A 355 -4.35 10.47 -4.47
CA PHE A 355 -4.90 9.67 -5.57
C PHE A 355 -4.23 9.93 -6.91
N THR A 356 -3.53 11.06 -7.07
CA THR A 356 -2.93 11.45 -8.35
C THR A 356 -1.52 10.92 -8.52
N THR A 357 -0.65 11.11 -7.52
CA THR A 357 0.78 10.81 -7.63
C THR A 357 1.25 9.71 -6.69
N GLY A 358 0.51 9.42 -5.61
CA GLY A 358 0.92 8.50 -4.54
C GLY A 358 2.13 8.98 -3.72
N ILE A 359 2.53 10.26 -3.83
CA ILE A 359 3.65 10.85 -3.07
C ILE A 359 3.23 12.13 -2.33
N GLY A 360 1.95 12.29 -2.05
CA GLY A 360 1.41 13.44 -1.31
C GLY A 360 1.74 13.42 0.18
N THR A 361 0.98 14.20 0.94
CA THR A 361 1.00 14.14 2.41
C THR A 361 0.46 12.81 2.88
N ASP A 362 1.14 12.19 3.82
CA ASP A 362 0.79 10.84 4.30
C ASP A 362 -0.60 10.83 4.97
N GLY A 363 -1.35 9.76 4.74
CA GLY A 363 -2.60 9.48 5.43
C GLY A 363 -2.37 9.13 6.90
N GLN A 364 -3.37 9.34 7.73
CA GLN A 364 -3.27 9.15 9.19
C GLN A 364 -3.96 7.89 9.68
N VAL A 365 -4.85 7.30 8.87
CA VAL A 365 -5.52 6.05 9.18
C VAL A 365 -4.78 4.91 8.47
N SER A 366 -4.72 3.76 9.10
CA SER A 366 -4.08 2.59 8.50
C SER A 366 -4.78 2.18 7.21
N ASN A 367 -4.04 2.08 6.12
CA ASN A 367 -4.52 1.58 4.84
C ASN A 367 -4.70 0.04 4.79
N THR A 368 -4.45 -0.66 5.88
CA THR A 368 -4.78 -2.09 6.02
C THR A 368 -6.27 -2.36 6.17
N GLY A 369 -7.11 -1.34 6.36
CA GLY A 369 -8.53 -1.52 6.60
C GLY A 369 -8.87 -2.26 7.90
N THR A 370 -7.94 -2.44 8.83
CA THR A 370 -8.13 -3.25 10.03
C THR A 370 -8.60 -2.45 11.23
N GLY A 371 -9.54 -3.01 11.97
CA GLY A 371 -10.01 -2.42 13.23
C GLY A 371 -10.93 -1.22 13.07
N HIS A 372 -11.59 -1.03 11.91
CA HIS A 372 -12.57 0.04 11.71
C HIS A 372 -13.60 -0.29 10.63
N TRP A 373 -14.74 0.38 10.68
CA TRP A 373 -15.74 0.39 9.64
C TRP A 373 -16.02 1.83 9.21
N GLY A 374 -16.51 2.00 8.00
CA GLY A 374 -16.87 3.31 7.50
C GLY A 374 -17.90 3.25 6.40
N VAL A 375 -18.53 4.40 6.17
CA VAL A 375 -19.47 4.64 5.07
C VAL A 375 -19.22 6.04 4.54
N GLY A 376 -19.33 6.21 3.23
CA GLY A 376 -19.17 7.51 2.59
C GLY A 376 -20.07 7.68 1.38
N LEU A 377 -20.29 8.94 1.06
CA LEU A 377 -20.91 9.39 -0.17
C LEU A 377 -19.83 10.02 -1.05
N GLN A 378 -19.93 9.82 -2.34
CA GLN A 378 -19.05 10.43 -3.31
C GLN A 378 -19.81 10.96 -4.51
N LEU A 379 -19.29 12.02 -5.08
CA LEU A 379 -19.67 12.52 -6.38
C LEU A 379 -18.38 12.71 -7.18
N LYS A 380 -18.10 11.75 -8.06
CA LYS A 380 -16.87 11.70 -8.86
C LYS A 380 -17.11 12.26 -10.26
N ASP A 381 -16.04 12.58 -10.95
CA ASP A 381 -16.00 12.91 -12.38
C ASP A 381 -16.95 14.07 -12.74
N ILE A 382 -17.22 14.99 -11.81
CA ILE A 382 -18.00 16.18 -12.07
C ILE A 382 -17.25 16.99 -13.14
N SER A 383 -17.81 17.06 -14.34
CA SER A 383 -17.18 17.71 -15.50
C SER A 383 -18.16 18.63 -16.21
N PHE A 384 -17.96 19.94 -16.04
CA PHE A 384 -18.68 20.99 -16.75
C PHE A 384 -17.79 21.80 -17.69
N VAL A 385 -16.46 21.60 -17.57
CA VAL A 385 -15.43 22.23 -18.36
C VAL A 385 -14.54 21.15 -18.92
N GLU A 386 -14.18 21.26 -20.17
CA GLU A 386 -13.30 20.31 -20.85
C GLU A 386 -11.98 20.14 -20.08
N ASP A 387 -11.49 18.92 -19.98
CA ASP A 387 -10.28 18.52 -19.27
C ASP A 387 -10.25 18.79 -17.74
N LEU A 388 -11.33 19.34 -17.16
CA LEU A 388 -11.41 19.63 -15.73
C LEU A 388 -12.45 18.74 -15.07
N THR A 389 -12.03 17.92 -14.12
CA THR A 389 -12.91 17.09 -13.31
C THR A 389 -12.78 17.40 -11.83
N HIS A 390 -13.88 17.26 -11.10
CA HIS A 390 -13.93 17.43 -9.67
C HIS A 390 -14.48 16.17 -9.00
N THR A 391 -14.02 15.91 -7.79
CA THR A 391 -14.54 14.83 -6.95
C THR A 391 -14.76 15.34 -5.54
N ILE A 392 -15.94 15.08 -5.00
CA ILE A 392 -16.28 15.36 -3.61
C ILE A 392 -16.52 14.03 -2.91
N ARG A 393 -15.93 13.85 -1.71
CA ARG A 393 -16.20 12.71 -0.82
C ARG A 393 -16.52 13.19 0.58
N VAL A 394 -17.47 12.55 1.22
CA VAL A 394 -17.76 12.71 2.65
C VAL A 394 -17.82 11.32 3.25
N ALA A 395 -17.01 11.07 4.27
CA ALA A 395 -16.96 9.77 4.94
C ALA A 395 -17.07 9.92 6.46
N TYR A 396 -17.70 8.93 7.06
CA TYR A 396 -17.71 8.68 8.50
C TYR A 396 -17.15 7.29 8.76
N TYR A 397 -16.21 7.19 9.68
CA TYR A 397 -15.69 5.89 10.09
C TYR A 397 -15.42 5.83 11.59
N ARG A 398 -15.45 4.60 12.13
CA ARG A 398 -15.36 4.32 13.56
C ARG A 398 -14.60 3.03 13.80
N GLY A 399 -13.90 2.95 14.94
CA GLY A 399 -13.19 1.75 15.33
C GLY A 399 -14.08 0.55 15.61
N THR A 400 -13.51 -0.64 15.42
CA THR A 400 -14.12 -1.93 15.79
C THR A 400 -13.35 -2.62 16.93
N ASN A 401 -12.24 -2.02 17.37
CA ASN A 401 -11.42 -2.52 18.48
C ASN A 401 -12.09 -2.23 19.84
N ASP A 402 -12.01 -3.17 20.78
CA ASP A 402 -12.46 -2.94 22.14
C ASP A 402 -11.55 -1.93 22.83
N ASP A 403 -12.15 -1.01 23.60
CA ASP A 403 -11.41 0.01 24.33
C ASP A 403 -10.57 -0.56 25.47
N ASP A 404 -10.99 -1.66 26.08
CA ASP A 404 -10.21 -2.35 27.10
C ASP A 404 -8.92 -2.96 26.56
N VAL A 405 -8.89 -3.36 25.28
CA VAL A 405 -7.66 -3.78 24.61
C VAL A 405 -6.65 -2.64 24.53
N ALA A 406 -7.09 -1.44 24.14
CA ALA A 406 -6.23 -0.25 24.09
C ALA A 406 -5.69 0.11 25.48
N ARG A 407 -6.52 0.03 26.53
CA ARG A 407 -6.13 0.35 27.92
C ARG A 407 -5.16 -0.65 28.52
N ARG A 408 -5.39 -1.96 28.32
CA ARG A 408 -4.62 -3.02 28.97
C ARG A 408 -3.37 -3.44 28.20
N PHE A 409 -3.43 -3.39 26.88
CA PHE A 409 -2.40 -3.91 26.00
C PHE A 409 -1.77 -2.84 25.09
N GLY A 410 -2.23 -1.59 25.15
CA GLY A 410 -1.77 -0.51 24.30
C GLY A 410 -0.26 -0.27 24.36
N ASP A 411 0.32 -0.34 25.57
CA ASP A 411 1.77 -0.19 25.73
C ASP A 411 2.55 -1.40 25.17
N LEU A 412 2.00 -2.62 25.29
CA LEU A 412 2.63 -3.85 24.79
C LEU A 412 2.67 -3.87 23.25
N PHE A 413 1.56 -3.55 22.62
CA PHE A 413 1.43 -3.54 21.16
C PHE A 413 1.67 -2.17 20.53
N ARG A 414 2.09 -1.17 21.32
CA ARG A 414 2.34 0.20 20.88
C ARG A 414 1.16 0.82 20.11
N PHE A 415 -0.07 0.48 20.50
CA PHE A 415 -1.24 1.11 19.91
C PHE A 415 -1.23 2.60 20.21
N ARG A 416 -1.50 3.40 19.17
CA ARG A 416 -1.43 4.85 19.25
C ARG A 416 -2.79 5.46 18.96
N ALA A 417 -3.13 6.49 19.72
CA ALA A 417 -4.28 7.33 19.41
C ALA A 417 -4.08 8.17 18.13
N HIS A 418 -2.89 8.15 17.59
CA HIS A 418 -2.48 8.93 16.44
C HIS A 418 -1.29 8.24 15.74
N ASP A 419 -1.21 8.36 14.46
CA ASP A 419 -0.14 7.98 13.53
C ASP A 419 0.45 6.55 13.76
N PRO A 420 -0.05 5.51 13.09
CA PRO A 420 -1.40 5.41 12.51
C PRO A 420 -2.46 5.29 13.60
N LEU A 421 -3.69 5.70 13.30
CA LEU A 421 -4.76 5.68 14.28
C LEU A 421 -5.20 4.26 14.62
N TYR A 422 -5.11 3.88 15.90
CA TYR A 422 -5.79 2.71 16.42
C TYR A 422 -7.15 3.14 16.98
N LEU A 423 -8.20 2.98 16.17
CA LEU A 423 -9.53 3.40 16.55
C LEU A 423 -10.23 2.33 17.39
N THR A 424 -10.73 2.73 18.56
CA THR A 424 -11.61 1.87 19.36
C THR A 424 -13.08 2.09 18.99
N LYS A 425 -13.98 1.26 19.53
CA LYS A 425 -15.43 1.41 19.39
C LYS A 425 -15.96 2.75 19.91
N LYS A 426 -15.16 3.49 20.67
CA LYS A 426 -15.49 4.82 21.21
C LYS A 426 -14.98 5.96 20.35
N ASP A 427 -14.04 5.67 19.43
CA ASP A 427 -13.40 6.67 18.57
C ASP A 427 -14.06 6.73 17.21
N SER A 428 -14.18 7.91 16.64
CA SER A 428 -14.76 8.11 15.31
C SER A 428 -14.11 9.25 14.55
N VAL A 429 -14.24 9.22 13.24
CA VAL A 429 -13.67 10.22 12.33
C VAL A 429 -14.73 10.65 11.31
N TRP A 430 -14.77 11.95 11.05
CA TRP A 430 -15.43 12.55 9.89
C TRP A 430 -14.36 13.05 8.92
N GLU A 431 -14.57 12.83 7.65
CA GLU A 431 -13.67 13.28 6.60
C GLU A 431 -14.44 13.89 5.43
N VAL A 432 -13.90 14.98 4.88
CA VAL A 432 -14.38 15.63 3.67
C VAL A 432 -13.20 15.84 2.74
N ASN A 433 -13.31 15.39 1.51
CA ASN A 433 -12.32 15.62 0.45
C ASN A 433 -12.97 16.38 -0.70
N PHE A 434 -12.17 17.27 -1.30
CA PHE A 434 -12.53 17.99 -2.51
C PHE A 434 -11.32 18.03 -3.44
N ASP A 435 -11.35 17.17 -4.44
CA ASP A 435 -10.24 16.90 -5.33
C ASP A 435 -10.56 17.44 -6.73
N HIS A 436 -9.57 18.06 -7.37
CA HIS A 436 -9.64 18.63 -8.71
C HIS A 436 -8.55 18.05 -9.57
N LYS A 437 -8.86 17.72 -10.81
CA LYS A 437 -7.92 17.23 -11.80
C LYS A 437 -8.12 17.98 -13.10
N TYR A 438 -7.02 18.57 -13.64
CA TYR A 438 -7.00 19.28 -14.90
C TYR A 438 -5.92 18.71 -15.81
N ASN A 439 -6.29 18.27 -17.00
CA ASN A 439 -5.37 17.81 -18.02
C ASN A 439 -4.86 19.04 -18.81
N ILE A 440 -3.66 19.52 -18.46
CA ILE A 440 -3.02 20.66 -19.14
C ILE A 440 -2.67 20.27 -20.57
N TYR A 441 -2.18 19.04 -20.72
CA TYR A 441 -1.93 18.37 -22.00
C TYR A 441 -2.38 16.92 -21.85
N GLU A 442 -2.47 16.20 -22.96
CA GLU A 442 -2.82 14.77 -22.98
C GLU A 442 -1.98 13.92 -21.99
N ASN A 443 -0.72 14.30 -21.80
CA ASN A 443 0.24 13.60 -20.97
C ASN A 443 0.70 14.39 -19.72
N LEU A 444 0.14 15.57 -19.43
CA LEU A 444 0.44 16.37 -18.24
C LEU A 444 -0.83 16.74 -17.50
N THR A 445 -0.99 16.15 -16.33
CA THR A 445 -2.10 16.40 -15.42
C THR A 445 -1.64 17.26 -14.25
N MET A 446 -2.41 18.29 -13.90
CA MET A 446 -2.35 19.01 -12.64
C MET A 446 -3.50 18.53 -11.75
N ALA A 447 -3.25 18.36 -10.46
CA ALA A 447 -4.29 18.08 -9.48
C ALA A 447 -4.16 18.97 -8.24
N VAL A 448 -5.31 19.33 -7.67
CA VAL A 448 -5.41 19.96 -6.35
C VAL A 448 -6.27 19.06 -5.48
N GLU A 449 -5.74 18.62 -4.36
CA GLU A 449 -6.47 17.80 -3.38
C GLU A 449 -6.60 18.57 -2.06
N LEU A 450 -7.84 18.74 -1.61
CA LEU A 450 -8.19 19.39 -0.35
C LEU A 450 -8.84 18.38 0.57
N GLY A 451 -8.44 18.36 1.84
CA GLY A 451 -8.97 17.44 2.83
C GLY A 451 -9.20 18.12 4.18
N TRP A 452 -10.29 17.76 4.83
CA TRP A 452 -10.55 18.05 6.23
C TRP A 452 -10.93 16.75 6.94
N LEU A 453 -10.36 16.57 8.12
CA LEU A 453 -10.59 15.39 8.94
C LEU A 453 -10.82 15.83 10.39
N ARG A 454 -11.83 15.23 11.02
CA ARG A 454 -12.12 15.46 12.45
C ARG A 454 -12.12 14.14 13.20
N LEU A 455 -11.15 14.00 14.10
CA LEU A 455 -11.05 12.89 15.03
C LEU A 455 -11.85 13.22 16.30
N ASN A 456 -12.73 12.31 16.71
CA ASN A 456 -13.38 12.30 18.01
C ASN A 456 -12.84 11.08 18.79
N SER A 457 -11.82 11.30 19.59
CA SER A 457 -11.23 10.27 20.44
C SER A 457 -11.84 10.28 21.84
N ASP A 458 -11.96 9.10 22.45
CA ASP A 458 -12.45 8.96 23.83
C ASP A 458 -11.30 9.21 24.82
N LYS A 459 -11.44 10.27 25.62
CA LYS A 459 -10.41 10.69 26.57
C LYS A 459 -10.15 9.65 27.68
N ASP A 460 -11.16 8.87 28.05
CA ASP A 460 -11.01 7.87 29.11
C ASP A 460 -10.23 6.65 28.63
N VAL A 461 -10.32 6.34 27.34
CA VAL A 461 -9.52 5.28 26.71
C VAL A 461 -8.06 5.68 26.66
N TRP A 462 -7.77 6.88 26.22
CA TRP A 462 -6.42 7.33 25.91
C TRP A 462 -5.72 8.08 27.05
N SER A 463 -6.40 8.34 28.20
CA SER A 463 -5.86 9.10 29.34
C SER A 463 -4.60 8.52 29.98
N HIS A 464 -4.34 7.24 29.81
CA HIS A 464 -3.22 6.51 30.42
C HIS A 464 -2.05 6.29 29.44
N SER A 465 -2.24 6.63 28.17
CA SER A 465 -1.20 6.52 27.16
C SER A 465 -0.13 7.59 27.37
N ARG A 466 1.15 7.27 27.19
CA ARG A 466 2.25 8.25 27.16
C ARG A 466 2.06 9.33 26.11
N TYR A 467 1.08 9.15 25.24
CA TYR A 467 0.75 10.01 24.09
C TYR A 467 -0.50 10.87 24.32
N ASN A 468 -0.96 10.99 25.58
CA ASN A 468 -2.20 11.69 25.96
C ASN A 468 -2.05 13.20 26.07
N ASP A 469 -1.13 13.83 25.37
CA ASP A 469 -0.94 15.27 25.47
C ASP A 469 -1.77 16.01 24.43
N LYS A 470 -2.93 16.55 24.88
CA LYS A 470 -3.77 17.57 24.24
C LYS A 470 -3.95 17.39 22.73
N GLU A 471 -4.96 16.65 22.38
CA GLU A 471 -5.35 16.33 21.00
C GLU A 471 -5.87 17.55 20.23
N HIS A 472 -5.42 17.71 18.99
CA HIS A 472 -6.16 18.44 17.99
C HIS A 472 -7.27 17.53 17.44
N SER A 473 -8.48 18.04 17.35
CA SER A 473 -9.60 17.27 16.81
C SER A 473 -9.77 17.43 15.29
N ASN A 474 -9.08 18.38 14.68
CA ASN A 474 -9.20 18.66 13.25
C ASN A 474 -7.83 18.64 12.60
N ALA A 475 -7.77 18.05 11.42
CA ALA A 475 -6.63 18.09 10.53
C ALA A 475 -7.05 18.63 9.16
N TRP A 476 -6.11 19.24 8.44
CA TRP A 476 -6.34 19.86 7.14
C TRP A 476 -5.23 19.46 6.18
N LYS A 477 -5.61 19.24 4.93
CA LYS A 477 -4.69 19.02 3.81
C LYS A 477 -5.02 19.95 2.67
N ALA A 478 -3.98 20.51 2.05
CA ALA A 478 -4.05 21.15 0.75
C ALA A 478 -2.80 20.78 -0.03
N GLN A 479 -2.95 20.19 -1.22
CA GLN A 479 -1.80 19.84 -2.04
C GLN A 479 -2.04 20.11 -3.52
N LEU A 480 -0.96 20.56 -4.18
CA LEU A 480 -0.87 20.76 -5.62
C LEU A 480 0.09 19.72 -6.19
N MET A 481 -0.33 19.03 -7.23
CA MET A 481 0.44 17.98 -7.85
C MET A 481 0.49 18.10 -9.36
N PHE A 482 1.58 17.59 -9.92
CA PHE A 482 1.73 17.44 -11.36
C PHE A 482 2.19 16.04 -11.68
N LYS A 483 1.58 15.43 -12.68
CA LYS A 483 1.94 14.11 -13.20
C LYS A 483 2.14 14.19 -14.70
N TYR A 484 3.37 13.96 -15.15
CA TYR A 484 3.71 13.82 -16.54
C TYR A 484 3.88 12.33 -16.87
N THR A 485 3.23 11.87 -17.93
CA THR A 485 3.31 10.48 -18.43
C THR A 485 3.93 10.47 -19.81
N PHE A 486 4.86 9.58 -20.09
CA PHE A 486 5.54 9.47 -21.39
C PHE A 486 5.67 8.03 -21.85
#